data_8ff1ffb4b06c3eb48aeb428cbfe4a2c1
#
_entry.id   8ff1ffb4b06c3eb48aeb428cbfe4a2c1
#
_cell.length_a   1.000
_cell.length_b   1.000
_cell.length_c   1.000
_cell.angle_alpha   90.00
_cell.angle_beta   90.00
_cell.angle_gamma   90.00
#
_symmetry.space_group_name_H-M   'P 1'
#
loop_
_entity.id
_entity.type
_entity.pdbx_description
1 polymer ?
#
loop_
_entity_poly.entity_id
_entity_poly.type
_entity_poly.pdbx_seq_one_letter_code
_entity_poly.pdbx_strand_id
1 'polypeptide(L)'
;PHWSIWANVSWQLDDFPLLLAQRDLRRWKQRVILAATDPSSLNGAVQLPDQHHGRFSIWYANRGKVRYGYLPGFAAIEPVQEQMYRVSHEITQSGAAGGSAEASREKLRRLDDLHEEVAKLITDLQTAVIDELRWPIIT
;
A
#
# COMPACT_ATOMS: atom_id res chain seq x y z
N PRO A 1 18.90 -13.99 0.84
CA PRO A 1 18.12 -12.87 1.34
C PRO A 1 17.48 -12.07 0.21
N HIS A 2 16.36 -11.48 0.50
CA HIS A 2 15.57 -10.78 -0.51
C HIS A 2 16.33 -9.66 -1.22
N TRP A 3 17.19 -8.96 -0.49
CA TRP A 3 17.91 -7.83 -1.06
C TRP A 3 18.88 -8.24 -2.16
N SER A 4 19.40 -9.49 -2.15
CA SER A 4 20.32 -9.94 -3.18
C SER A 4 19.65 -10.10 -4.55
N ILE A 5 18.34 -10.37 -4.57
CA ILE A 5 17.56 -10.40 -5.80
C ILE A 5 17.50 -8.98 -6.39
N TRP A 6 17.27 -7.99 -5.53
CA TRP A 6 17.19 -6.59 -5.94
C TRP A 6 18.52 -6.05 -6.44
N ALA A 7 19.63 -6.50 -5.81
CA ALA A 7 20.97 -6.04 -6.17
C ALA A 7 21.39 -6.46 -7.58
N ASN A 8 20.81 -7.54 -8.10
CA ASN A 8 21.14 -8.06 -9.43
C ASN A 8 20.25 -7.51 -10.54
N VAL A 9 19.37 -6.58 -10.20
CA VAL A 9 18.42 -5.96 -11.13
C VAL A 9 18.77 -4.49 -11.29
N SER A 10 18.77 -4.02 -12.53
CA SER A 10 19.06 -2.62 -12.83
C SER A 10 17.81 -1.77 -12.58
N TRP A 11 17.64 -1.28 -11.34
CA TRP A 11 16.53 -0.42 -10.96
C TRP A 11 16.80 1.02 -11.35
N GLN A 12 15.76 1.70 -11.80
CA GLN A 12 15.81 3.15 -12.01
C GLN A 12 15.32 3.87 -10.76
N LEU A 13 15.80 5.10 -10.54
CA LEU A 13 15.37 5.92 -9.41
C LEU A 13 13.85 6.10 -9.39
N ASP A 14 13.24 6.16 -10.57
CA ASP A 14 11.79 6.33 -10.71
C ASP A 14 10.98 5.16 -10.16
N ASP A 15 11.61 4.00 -9.94
CA ASP A 15 10.94 2.80 -9.45
C ASP A 15 11.08 2.61 -7.93
N PHE A 16 11.77 3.49 -7.24
CA PHE A 16 11.91 3.41 -5.78
C PHE A 16 10.56 3.35 -5.03
N PRO A 17 9.51 4.06 -5.46
CA PRO A 17 8.22 3.91 -4.78
C PRO A 17 7.70 2.46 -4.78
N LEU A 18 7.97 1.70 -5.83
CA LEU A 18 7.63 0.27 -5.87
C LEU A 18 8.50 -0.54 -4.89
N LEU A 19 9.80 -0.23 -4.81
CA LEU A 19 10.71 -0.92 -3.89
C LEU A 19 10.34 -0.69 -2.43
N LEU A 20 9.85 0.49 -2.10
CA LEU A 20 9.51 0.89 -0.74
C LEU A 20 8.04 0.67 -0.41
N ALA A 21 7.24 0.16 -1.35
CA ALA A 21 5.79 0.06 -1.23
C ALA A 21 5.36 -0.76 0.00
N GLN A 22 6.00 -1.90 0.25
CA GLN A 22 5.64 -2.75 1.40
C GLN A 22 5.89 -2.05 2.72
N ARG A 23 7.03 -1.36 2.82
CA ARG A 23 7.38 -0.59 4.02
C ARG A 23 6.40 0.55 4.25
N ASP A 24 6.10 1.30 3.20
CA ASP A 24 5.18 2.44 3.29
C ASP A 24 3.77 1.98 3.66
N LEU A 25 3.33 0.87 3.07
CA LEU A 25 2.02 0.29 3.37
C LEU A 25 1.92 -0.14 4.83
N ARG A 26 2.97 -0.79 5.35
CA ARG A 26 3.02 -1.22 6.75
C ARG A 26 2.98 -0.03 7.70
N ARG A 27 3.75 1.01 7.42
CA ARG A 27 3.78 2.22 8.24
C ARG A 27 2.42 2.92 8.25
N TRP A 28 1.78 2.98 7.11
CA TRP A 28 0.46 3.57 6.99
C TRP A 28 -0.56 2.81 7.82
N LYS A 29 -0.56 1.47 7.73
CA LYS A 29 -1.43 0.62 8.54
C LYS A 29 -1.21 0.84 10.04
N GLN A 30 0.04 0.93 10.47
CA GLN A 30 0.37 1.18 11.87
C GLN A 30 -0.21 2.52 12.35
N ARG A 31 -0.18 3.55 11.52
CA ARG A 31 -0.78 4.84 11.83
C ARG A 31 -2.29 4.76 11.98
N VAL A 32 -2.95 4.00 11.12
CA VAL A 32 -4.40 3.79 11.21
C VAL A 32 -4.75 3.09 12.52
N ILE A 33 -4.04 2.04 12.86
CA ILE A 33 -4.28 1.28 14.10
C ILE A 33 -4.06 2.19 15.31
N LEU A 34 -3.00 2.98 15.31
CA LEU A 34 -2.70 3.88 16.41
C LEU A 34 -3.79 4.96 16.55
N ALA A 35 -4.27 5.51 15.43
CA ALA A 35 -5.36 6.47 15.45
C ALA A 35 -6.66 5.88 16.02
N ALA A 36 -6.90 4.58 15.79
CA ALA A 36 -8.09 3.90 16.27
C ALA A 36 -8.00 3.50 17.74
N THR A 37 -6.79 3.13 18.21
CA THR A 37 -6.59 2.59 19.56
C THR A 37 -6.17 3.63 20.57
N ASP A 38 -5.48 4.68 20.15
CA ASP A 38 -5.03 5.75 21.02
C ASP A 38 -5.07 7.11 20.30
N PRO A 39 -6.27 7.69 20.16
CA PRO A 39 -6.42 8.97 19.49
C PRO A 39 -5.66 10.10 20.16
N SER A 40 -5.42 10.01 21.46
CA SER A 40 -4.74 11.06 22.22
C SER A 40 -3.23 11.13 21.93
N SER A 41 -2.60 10.01 21.54
CA SER A 41 -1.19 9.95 21.23
C SER A 41 -0.83 10.76 19.98
N LEU A 42 -1.82 11.13 19.20
CA LEU A 42 -1.64 11.77 17.91
C LEU A 42 -1.95 13.26 17.93
N ASN A 43 -2.23 13.83 19.10
CA ASN A 43 -2.52 15.26 19.32
C ASN A 43 -3.55 15.85 18.35
N GLY A 44 -4.53 15.07 17.94
CA GLY A 44 -5.55 15.50 17.00
C GLY A 44 -5.03 15.78 15.59
N ALA A 45 -3.77 15.47 15.32
CA ALA A 45 -3.09 15.89 14.11
C ALA A 45 -2.79 14.77 13.13
N VAL A 46 -3.28 13.55 13.34
CA VAL A 46 -3.06 12.54 12.33
C VAL A 46 -4.10 12.67 11.24
N GLN A 47 -3.73 13.47 10.30
CA GLN A 47 -4.30 13.34 8.98
C GLN A 47 -3.58 12.17 8.33
N LEU A 48 -4.31 11.10 8.12
CA LEU A 48 -3.82 10.04 7.23
C LEU A 48 -3.59 10.68 5.87
N PRO A 49 -2.42 10.45 5.25
CA PRO A 49 -2.19 10.98 3.91
C PRO A 49 -3.32 10.51 3.00
N ASP A 50 -3.86 11.41 2.20
CA ASP A 50 -4.81 11.07 1.17
C ASP A 50 -4.19 9.97 0.30
N GLN A 51 -4.98 8.95 -0.03
CA GLN A 51 -4.54 7.82 -0.85
C GLN A 51 -3.87 8.26 -2.17
N HIS A 52 -4.29 9.41 -2.71
CA HIS A 52 -3.77 9.92 -3.97
C HIS A 52 -2.44 10.66 -3.82
N HIS A 53 -2.00 10.95 -2.60
CA HIS A 53 -0.78 11.72 -2.33
C HIS A 53 0.37 10.88 -1.77
N GLY A 54 0.16 9.59 -1.52
CA GLY A 54 1.27 8.70 -1.15
C GLY A 54 2.19 8.44 -2.33
N ARG A 55 3.51 8.30 -2.07
CA ARG A 55 4.48 8.14 -3.16
C ARG A 55 4.21 6.91 -4.03
N PHE A 56 3.75 5.80 -3.44
CA PHE A 56 3.39 4.62 -4.23
C PHE A 56 2.18 4.92 -5.13
N SER A 57 1.16 5.59 -4.60
CA SER A 57 -0.05 5.91 -5.36
C SER A 57 0.27 6.85 -6.52
N ILE A 58 1.13 7.84 -6.31
CA ILE A 58 1.56 8.75 -7.37
C ILE A 58 2.33 7.98 -8.44
N TRP A 59 3.26 7.13 -8.04
CA TRP A 59 4.02 6.29 -8.97
C TRP A 59 3.08 5.37 -9.75
N TYR A 60 2.17 4.71 -9.06
CA TYR A 60 1.23 3.75 -9.64
C TYR A 60 0.35 4.39 -10.72
N ALA A 61 -0.14 5.59 -10.45
CA ALA A 61 -1.02 6.31 -11.38
C ALA A 61 -0.29 6.93 -12.56
N ASN A 62 1.01 7.13 -12.47
CA ASN A 62 1.80 7.85 -13.48
C ASN A 62 2.88 6.96 -14.09
N ARG A 63 4.09 6.98 -13.52
CA ARG A 63 5.24 6.28 -14.10
C ARG A 63 5.04 4.77 -14.13
N GLY A 64 4.52 4.21 -13.04
CA GLY A 64 4.27 2.79 -12.96
C GLY A 64 3.28 2.31 -13.99
N LYS A 65 2.20 3.06 -14.19
CA LYS A 65 1.18 2.72 -15.17
C LYS A 65 1.74 2.75 -16.59
N VAL A 66 2.56 3.75 -16.91
CA VAL A 66 3.16 3.87 -18.25
C VAL A 66 4.11 2.72 -18.52
N ARG A 67 4.94 2.34 -17.54
CA ARG A 67 5.98 1.33 -17.74
C ARG A 67 5.49 -0.09 -17.52
N TYR A 68 4.62 -0.32 -16.54
CA TYR A 68 4.26 -1.65 -16.08
C TYR A 68 2.76 -1.93 -16.08
N GLY A 69 1.94 -1.01 -16.57
CA GLY A 69 0.48 -1.17 -16.58
C GLY A 69 0.00 -2.37 -17.36
N TYR A 70 0.80 -2.88 -18.30
CA TYR A 70 0.48 -4.07 -19.09
C TYR A 70 0.73 -5.38 -18.34
N LEU A 71 1.46 -5.35 -17.21
CA LEU A 71 1.78 -6.56 -16.49
C LEU A 71 0.54 -7.16 -15.80
N PRO A 72 0.43 -8.49 -15.77
CA PRO A 72 -0.65 -9.13 -15.03
C PRO A 72 -0.61 -8.70 -13.56
N GLY A 73 -1.77 -8.39 -13.01
CA GLY A 73 -1.88 -8.00 -11.62
C GLY A 73 -1.68 -6.52 -11.34
N PHE A 74 -1.18 -5.73 -12.30
CA PHE A 74 -1.01 -4.30 -12.07
C PHE A 74 -2.36 -3.63 -11.75
N ALA A 75 -3.34 -3.80 -12.61
CA ALA A 75 -4.66 -3.17 -12.46
C ALA A 75 -5.43 -3.69 -11.24
N ALA A 76 -5.10 -4.87 -10.74
CA ALA A 76 -5.80 -5.48 -9.62
C ALA A 76 -5.53 -4.77 -8.29
N ILE A 77 -4.44 -4.00 -8.19
CA ILE A 77 -4.05 -3.31 -6.96
C ILE A 77 -5.02 -2.18 -6.64
N GLU A 78 -5.45 -1.41 -7.63
CA GLU A 78 -6.24 -0.20 -7.42
C GLU A 78 -7.54 -0.43 -6.64
N PRO A 79 -8.42 -1.37 -7.03
CA PRO A 79 -9.68 -1.53 -6.31
C PRO A 79 -9.49 -2.02 -4.88
N VAL A 80 -8.51 -2.86 -4.61
CA VAL A 80 -8.24 -3.34 -3.25
C VAL A 80 -7.66 -2.22 -2.40
N GLN A 81 -6.75 -1.44 -2.96
CA GLN A 81 -6.16 -0.30 -2.28
C GLN A 81 -7.23 0.75 -1.93
N GLU A 82 -8.16 1.01 -2.82
CA GLU A 82 -9.27 1.92 -2.55
C GLU A 82 -10.14 1.43 -1.38
N GLN A 83 -10.45 0.15 -1.36
CA GLN A 83 -11.22 -0.44 -0.26
C GLN A 83 -10.47 -0.30 1.06
N MET A 84 -9.16 -0.54 1.05
CA MET A 84 -8.32 -0.40 2.24
C MET A 84 -8.35 1.03 2.78
N TYR A 85 -8.26 2.03 1.91
CA TYR A 85 -8.33 3.44 2.31
C TYR A 85 -9.71 3.80 2.83
N ARG A 86 -10.77 3.28 2.22
CA ARG A 86 -12.14 3.53 2.67
C ARG A 86 -12.36 2.99 4.08
N VAL A 87 -11.94 1.76 4.33
CA VAL A 87 -12.05 1.16 5.66
C VAL A 87 -11.24 1.95 6.68
N SER A 88 -10.04 2.39 6.30
CA SER A 88 -9.19 3.19 7.18
C SER A 88 -9.84 4.52 7.55
N HIS A 89 -10.48 5.16 6.60
CA HIS A 89 -11.20 6.40 6.84
C HIS A 89 -12.37 6.19 7.81
N GLU A 90 -13.12 5.10 7.63
CA GLU A 90 -14.19 4.73 8.53
C GLU A 90 -13.68 4.47 9.96
N ILE A 91 -12.54 3.78 10.09
CA ILE A 91 -11.93 3.50 11.39
C ILE A 91 -11.57 4.80 12.10
N THR A 92 -10.92 5.74 11.42
CA THR A 92 -10.51 6.99 12.02
C THR A 92 -11.69 7.87 12.39
N GLN A 93 -12.75 7.87 11.60
CA GLN A 93 -13.96 8.62 11.91
C GLN A 93 -14.76 7.98 13.05
N SER A 94 -14.84 6.65 13.09
CA SER A 94 -15.57 5.94 14.15
C SER A 94 -14.92 6.13 15.52
N GLY A 95 -13.58 6.17 15.57
CA GLY A 95 -12.86 6.45 16.81
C GLY A 95 -13.23 7.80 17.41
N ALA A 96 -13.44 8.80 16.55
CA ALA A 96 -13.85 10.13 16.99
C ALA A 96 -15.35 10.17 17.39
N ALA A 97 -16.18 9.30 16.82
CA ALA A 97 -17.61 9.29 17.04
C ALA A 97 -18.08 8.37 18.17
N GLY A 98 -17.18 7.61 18.79
CA GLY A 98 -17.53 6.72 19.90
C GLY A 98 -18.30 5.47 19.49
N GLY A 99 -17.99 4.86 18.35
CA GLY A 99 -18.61 3.63 17.90
C GLY A 99 -18.35 2.44 18.83
N SER A 100 -19.11 1.34 18.70
CA SER A 100 -18.95 0.17 19.56
C SER A 100 -17.58 -0.49 19.35
N ALA A 101 -17.05 -1.07 20.42
CA ALA A 101 -15.78 -1.79 20.39
C ALA A 101 -15.80 -2.96 19.42
N GLU A 102 -16.96 -3.62 19.30
CA GLU A 102 -17.11 -4.76 18.41
C GLU A 102 -17.07 -4.33 16.93
N ALA A 103 -17.74 -3.24 16.58
CA ALA A 103 -17.71 -2.69 15.24
C ALA A 103 -16.28 -2.24 14.86
N SER A 104 -15.56 -1.65 15.81
CA SER A 104 -14.17 -1.25 15.61
C SER A 104 -13.26 -2.43 15.35
N ARG A 105 -13.45 -3.52 16.10
CA ARG A 105 -12.65 -4.75 15.89
C ARG A 105 -12.91 -5.38 14.54
N GLU A 106 -14.16 -5.38 14.10
CA GLU A 106 -14.50 -5.91 12.78
C GLU A 106 -13.84 -5.11 11.65
N LYS A 107 -13.86 -3.78 11.78
CA LYS A 107 -13.21 -2.91 10.79
C LYS A 107 -11.69 -3.08 10.79
N LEU A 108 -11.07 -3.26 11.97
CA LEU A 108 -9.63 -3.53 12.06
C LEU A 108 -9.27 -4.87 11.42
N ARG A 109 -10.12 -5.90 11.60
CA ARG A 109 -9.92 -7.19 10.96
C ARG A 109 -9.98 -7.04 9.43
N ARG A 110 -10.98 -6.32 8.94
CA ARG A 110 -11.12 -6.06 7.52
C ARG A 110 -9.92 -5.29 6.97
N LEU A 111 -9.40 -4.33 7.74
CA LEU A 111 -8.18 -3.61 7.36
C LEU A 111 -7.00 -4.56 7.23
N ASP A 112 -6.83 -5.49 8.18
CA ASP A 112 -5.77 -6.49 8.12
C ASP A 112 -5.87 -7.36 6.87
N ASP A 113 -7.07 -7.83 6.56
CA ASP A 113 -7.30 -8.68 5.39
C ASP A 113 -6.99 -7.93 4.09
N LEU A 114 -7.44 -6.69 3.99
CA LEU A 114 -7.19 -5.85 2.82
C LEU A 114 -5.70 -5.50 2.69
N HIS A 115 -5.05 -5.24 3.82
CA HIS A 115 -3.60 -4.98 3.85
C HIS A 115 -2.83 -6.19 3.31
N GLU A 116 -3.15 -7.39 3.76
CA GLU A 116 -2.51 -8.60 3.27
C GLU A 116 -2.74 -8.80 1.78
N GLU A 117 -3.94 -8.53 1.31
CA GLU A 117 -4.27 -8.66 -0.10
C GLU A 117 -3.48 -7.66 -0.95
N VAL A 118 -3.43 -6.40 -0.54
CA VAL A 118 -2.63 -5.38 -1.24
C VAL A 118 -1.15 -5.74 -1.19
N ALA A 119 -0.65 -6.18 -0.02
CA ALA A 119 0.75 -6.57 0.14
C ALA A 119 1.12 -7.72 -0.81
N LYS A 120 0.24 -8.69 -0.95
CA LYS A 120 0.46 -9.80 -1.88
C LYS A 120 0.47 -9.32 -3.32
N LEU A 121 -0.48 -8.48 -3.71
CA LEU A 121 -0.54 -7.93 -5.06
C LEU A 121 0.70 -7.09 -5.37
N ILE A 122 1.19 -6.31 -4.43
CA ILE A 122 2.42 -5.55 -4.59
C ILE A 122 3.63 -6.49 -4.74
N THR A 123 3.70 -7.55 -3.93
CA THR A 123 4.77 -8.55 -4.05
C THR A 123 4.75 -9.20 -5.44
N ASP A 124 3.57 -9.57 -5.92
CA ASP A 124 3.41 -10.16 -7.25
C ASP A 124 3.87 -9.17 -8.34
N LEU A 125 3.52 -7.90 -8.18
CA LEU A 125 3.96 -6.87 -9.13
C LEU A 125 5.47 -6.69 -9.08
N GLN A 126 6.06 -6.64 -7.88
CA GLN A 126 7.52 -6.53 -7.72
C GLN A 126 8.22 -7.69 -8.42
N THR A 127 7.71 -8.91 -8.26
CA THR A 127 8.26 -10.09 -8.93
C THR A 127 8.14 -9.98 -10.44
N ALA A 128 7.00 -9.56 -10.94
CA ALA A 128 6.79 -9.38 -12.39
C ALA A 128 7.73 -8.32 -12.97
N VAL A 129 7.94 -7.23 -12.24
CA VAL A 129 8.87 -6.16 -12.67
C VAL A 129 10.32 -6.67 -12.66
N ILE A 130 10.71 -7.44 -11.64
CA ILE A 130 12.04 -8.04 -11.59
C ILE A 130 12.26 -8.96 -12.80
N ASP A 131 11.30 -9.79 -13.12
CA ASP A 131 11.38 -10.68 -14.27
C ASP A 131 11.52 -9.89 -15.57
N GLU A 132 10.77 -8.80 -15.72
CA GLU A 132 10.82 -7.95 -16.89
C GLU A 132 12.18 -7.26 -17.05
N LEU A 133 12.75 -6.75 -15.95
CA LEU A 133 14.04 -6.07 -15.96
C LEU A 133 15.21 -7.04 -16.11
N ARG A 134 15.05 -8.26 -15.57
CA ARG A 134 16.10 -9.27 -15.58
C ARG A 134 16.23 -9.95 -16.95
N TRP A 135 15.11 -10.07 -17.65
CA TRP A 135 15.05 -10.73 -18.95
C TRP A 135 14.47 -9.73 -19.96
N PRO A 136 15.28 -8.73 -20.38
CA PRO A 136 14.80 -7.80 -21.37
C PRO A 136 14.37 -8.58 -22.61
N ILE A 137 13.21 -8.23 -23.15
CA ILE A 137 12.70 -8.87 -24.35
C ILE A 137 13.67 -8.58 -25.47
N ILE A 138 14.41 -9.60 -25.88
CA ILE A 138 15.27 -9.52 -27.03
C ILE A 138 14.39 -9.82 -28.24
N THR A 139 13.95 -8.77 -28.87
CA THR A 139 13.28 -8.88 -30.15
C THR A 139 14.25 -8.64 -31.28
#